data_fa41e999251217ea1ee02a25109e1652
#
_entry.id   fa41e999251217ea1ee02a25109e1652
#
_cell.length_a   1.000
_cell.length_b   1.000
_cell.length_c   1.000
_cell.angle_alpha   90.00
_cell.angle_beta   90.00
_cell.angle_gamma   90.00
#
_symmetry.space_group_name_H-M   'P 1'
#
loop_
_entity.id
_entity.type
_entity.pdbx_description
1 polymer ?
#
loop_
_entity_poly.entity_id
_entity_poly.type
_entity_poly.pdbx_seq_one_letter_code
_entity_poly.pdbx_strand_id
1 'polypeptide(L)'
;VNKVLYKNRPDFVADCHDKMVALMKGFFDLLKTSLGDEGAIGKAVITGCLKVAKNSLFTGVNNFNVCSVVDREQKYTGIIGFTKDETYKFLKDYEFEDFSEKVKEHYDGYKFFDKEMFCPWDVVNFIKKNFELKQQGLLTKIKADNYWVGTSSDKALYDYLGYLTDTDNQKMQDLVDGKSISFKLNESMNYDTLSEHDSDDFWSLLLHTGYLTLDWEKTEDEELSKDHSTNKNVVARIPNLEILDCFSSNIKERFSSDFKEHNLHNKLVDALSSGNQKEIYDIFFDMLQKY
;
A
#
# COMPACT_ATOMS: atom_id res chain seq x y z
N VAL A 1 5.42 9.24 -14.77
CA VAL A 1 5.13 10.70 -14.75
C VAL A 1 3.69 10.86 -14.28
N ASN A 2 3.51 11.44 -13.11
CA ASN A 2 2.22 11.52 -12.46
C ASN A 2 1.34 12.56 -13.17
N LYS A 3 0.26 12.14 -13.86
CA LYS A 3 -0.71 13.03 -14.54
C LYS A 3 -1.24 14.12 -13.60
N VAL A 4 -1.33 13.85 -12.31
CA VAL A 4 -1.85 14.77 -11.29
C VAL A 4 -0.95 15.99 -11.09
N LEU A 5 0.38 15.85 -11.17
CA LEU A 5 1.33 16.95 -10.98
C LEU A 5 1.26 18.03 -12.08
N TYR A 6 0.61 17.74 -13.20
CA TYR A 6 0.60 18.60 -14.39
C TYR A 6 -0.82 18.87 -14.91
N LYS A 7 -1.83 18.94 -14.03
CA LYS A 7 -3.23 19.23 -14.38
C LYS A 7 -3.39 20.40 -15.37
N ASN A 8 -2.46 21.34 -15.36
CA ASN A 8 -2.51 22.55 -16.21
C ASN A 8 -1.80 22.38 -17.57
N ARG A 9 -1.23 21.20 -17.88
CA ARG A 9 -0.54 20.91 -19.15
C ARG A 9 -0.75 19.46 -19.59
N PRO A 10 -2.00 19.07 -19.89
CA PRO A 10 -2.35 17.68 -20.19
C PRO A 10 -1.62 17.12 -21.42
N ASP A 11 -1.46 17.92 -22.48
CA ASP A 11 -0.80 17.48 -23.71
C ASP A 11 0.70 17.19 -23.50
N PHE A 12 1.38 18.02 -22.71
CA PHE A 12 2.79 17.80 -22.37
C PHE A 12 2.97 16.54 -21.54
N VAL A 13 2.07 16.28 -20.62
CA VAL A 13 2.11 15.07 -19.78
C VAL A 13 1.87 13.82 -20.60
N ALA A 14 0.90 13.84 -21.51
CA ALA A 14 0.61 12.73 -22.42
C ALA A 14 1.83 12.42 -23.31
N ASP A 15 2.43 13.44 -23.93
CA ASP A 15 3.63 13.28 -24.78
C ASP A 15 4.82 12.72 -24.00
N CYS A 16 5.07 13.21 -22.77
CA CYS A 16 6.12 12.68 -21.91
C CYS A 16 5.85 11.24 -21.46
N HIS A 17 4.60 10.91 -21.14
CA HIS A 17 4.18 9.56 -20.75
C HIS A 17 4.43 8.59 -21.92
N ASP A 18 3.96 8.92 -23.11
CA ASP A 18 4.07 8.05 -24.29
C ASP A 18 5.53 7.84 -24.70
N LYS A 19 6.35 8.87 -24.63
CA LYS A 19 7.80 8.76 -24.86
C LYS A 19 8.49 7.87 -23.82
N MET A 20 8.12 7.99 -22.55
CA MET A 20 8.65 7.13 -21.49
C MET A 20 8.22 5.69 -21.68
N VAL A 21 6.95 5.43 -22.01
CA VAL A 21 6.44 4.10 -22.32
C VAL A 21 7.17 3.49 -23.50
N ALA A 22 7.39 4.27 -24.58
CA ALA A 22 8.14 3.82 -25.75
C ALA A 22 9.60 3.47 -25.42
N LEU A 23 10.26 4.29 -24.59
CA LEU A 23 11.63 4.02 -24.12
C LEU A 23 11.69 2.72 -23.32
N MET A 24 10.77 2.53 -22.37
CA MET A 24 10.71 1.32 -21.55
C MET A 24 10.39 0.08 -22.37
N LYS A 25 9.49 0.17 -23.36
CA LYS A 25 9.24 -0.92 -24.31
C LYS A 25 10.52 -1.30 -25.06
N GLY A 26 11.24 -0.33 -25.60
CA GLY A 26 12.52 -0.58 -26.28
C GLY A 26 13.55 -1.25 -25.38
N PHE A 27 13.62 -0.84 -24.11
CA PHE A 27 14.48 -1.48 -23.12
C PHE A 27 14.10 -2.95 -22.87
N PHE A 28 12.81 -3.25 -22.68
CA PHE A 28 12.34 -4.62 -22.46
C PHE A 28 12.48 -5.50 -23.71
N ASP A 29 12.33 -4.95 -24.89
CA ASP A 29 12.57 -5.67 -26.15
C ASP A 29 14.05 -6.04 -26.29
N LEU A 30 14.97 -5.12 -25.98
CA LEU A 30 16.40 -5.40 -25.93
C LEU A 30 16.73 -6.46 -24.87
N LEU A 31 16.13 -6.37 -23.71
CA LEU A 31 16.32 -7.37 -22.67
C LEU A 31 15.85 -8.74 -23.14
N LYS A 32 14.69 -8.83 -23.81
CA LYS A 32 14.14 -10.08 -24.36
C LYS A 32 15.08 -10.71 -25.39
N THR A 33 15.60 -9.91 -26.30
CA THR A 33 16.49 -10.40 -27.37
C THR A 33 17.90 -10.73 -26.88
N SER A 34 18.30 -10.17 -25.75
CA SER A 34 19.62 -10.38 -25.15
C SER A 34 19.65 -11.53 -24.12
N LEU A 35 18.48 -12.08 -23.76
CA LEU A 35 18.36 -13.19 -22.80
C LEU A 35 18.44 -14.54 -23.52
N GLY A 36 19.16 -15.49 -22.92
CA GLY A 36 19.26 -16.88 -23.38
C GLY A 36 20.69 -17.36 -23.54
N ASP A 37 20.83 -18.62 -23.97
CA ASP A 37 22.14 -19.29 -24.02
C ASP A 37 23.12 -18.66 -25.01
N GLU A 38 22.61 -18.04 -26.07
CA GLU A 38 23.40 -17.31 -27.07
C GLU A 38 23.41 -15.79 -26.84
N GLY A 39 22.67 -15.30 -25.84
CA GLY A 39 22.56 -13.89 -25.52
C GLY A 39 23.63 -13.38 -24.58
N ALA A 40 23.81 -12.07 -24.51
CA ALA A 40 24.74 -11.42 -23.59
C ALA A 40 24.28 -11.49 -22.11
N ILE A 41 23.01 -11.80 -21.85
CA ILE A 41 22.39 -11.82 -20.52
C ILE A 41 21.84 -13.22 -20.23
N GLY A 42 22.40 -13.89 -19.23
CA GLY A 42 21.95 -15.23 -18.83
C GLY A 42 20.60 -15.23 -18.09
N LYS A 43 20.39 -14.27 -17.19
CA LYS A 43 19.15 -14.12 -16.40
C LYS A 43 18.87 -12.66 -16.09
N ALA A 44 17.60 -12.31 -15.98
CA ALA A 44 17.16 -11.01 -15.49
C ALA A 44 16.08 -11.17 -14.42
N VAL A 45 16.15 -10.34 -13.38
CA VAL A 45 15.14 -10.22 -12.35
C VAL A 45 14.66 -8.78 -12.31
N ILE A 46 13.36 -8.58 -12.42
CA ILE A 46 12.73 -7.27 -12.39
C ILE A 46 11.80 -7.23 -11.18
N THR A 47 11.95 -6.20 -10.36
CA THR A 47 11.08 -5.98 -9.19
C THR A 47 10.34 -4.67 -9.32
N GLY A 48 9.15 -4.58 -8.75
CA GLY A 48 8.34 -3.38 -8.74
C GLY A 48 7.20 -3.47 -7.72
N CYS A 49 6.60 -2.34 -7.38
CA CYS A 49 5.49 -2.28 -6.42
C CYS A 49 4.18 -2.79 -7.01
N LEU A 50 3.98 -2.65 -8.31
CA LEU A 50 2.77 -3.08 -9.00
C LEU A 50 3.14 -4.13 -10.04
N LYS A 51 2.25 -5.12 -10.19
CA LYS A 51 2.26 -6.01 -11.35
C LYS A 51 1.87 -5.16 -12.56
N VAL A 52 2.86 -4.60 -13.24
CA VAL A 52 2.60 -3.78 -14.44
C VAL A 52 1.92 -4.69 -15.46
N ALA A 53 0.65 -4.42 -15.70
CA ALA A 53 -0.18 -5.25 -16.55
C ALA A 53 0.41 -5.33 -17.97
N LYS A 54 0.20 -6.47 -18.60
CA LYS A 54 0.65 -6.83 -19.95
C LYS A 54 0.28 -5.79 -21.02
N ASN A 55 -0.64 -4.87 -20.74
CA ASN A 55 -1.30 -4.06 -21.76
C ASN A 55 -0.57 -2.77 -22.16
N SER A 56 0.35 -2.24 -21.37
CA SER A 56 1.03 -0.99 -21.76
C SER A 56 2.53 -1.13 -21.95
N LEU A 57 3.27 -1.72 -21.01
CA LEU A 57 4.73 -1.84 -21.07
C LEU A 57 5.22 -3.19 -21.57
N PHE A 58 4.47 -4.27 -21.29
CA PHE A 58 4.88 -5.65 -21.62
C PHE A 58 4.15 -6.26 -22.82
N THR A 59 3.41 -5.47 -23.60
CA THR A 59 2.83 -5.96 -24.85
C THR A 59 3.95 -6.42 -25.78
N GLY A 60 4.04 -7.73 -26.00
CA GLY A 60 5.14 -8.32 -26.80
C GLY A 60 6.26 -8.97 -25.99
N VAL A 61 6.33 -8.73 -24.68
CA VAL A 61 7.32 -9.38 -23.79
C VAL A 61 6.63 -10.50 -23.01
N ASN A 62 6.64 -11.71 -23.57
CA ASN A 62 5.93 -12.88 -23.05
C ASN A 62 6.85 -13.91 -22.36
N ASN A 63 8.10 -13.57 -22.13
CA ASN A 63 9.12 -14.45 -21.56
C ASN A 63 9.38 -14.22 -20.07
N PHE A 64 8.62 -13.34 -19.41
CA PHE A 64 8.71 -13.16 -17.97
C PHE A 64 7.76 -14.08 -17.23
N ASN A 65 8.27 -14.73 -16.18
CA ASN A 65 7.45 -15.32 -15.15
C ASN A 65 7.14 -14.23 -14.11
N VAL A 66 5.89 -13.79 -14.07
CA VAL A 66 5.45 -12.72 -13.18
C VAL A 66 4.86 -13.33 -11.92
N CYS A 67 5.45 -13.02 -10.78
CA CYS A 67 4.98 -13.46 -9.46
C CYS A 67 4.50 -12.25 -8.65
N SER A 68 3.45 -12.45 -7.88
CA SER A 68 2.82 -11.44 -7.04
C SER A 68 2.77 -11.92 -5.58
N VAL A 69 2.61 -10.99 -4.65
CA VAL A 69 2.41 -11.27 -3.22
C VAL A 69 1.13 -12.06 -2.92
N VAL A 70 0.22 -12.12 -3.89
CA VAL A 70 -1.04 -12.87 -3.81
C VAL A 70 -0.95 -14.26 -4.43
N ASP A 71 0.17 -14.62 -5.04
CA ASP A 71 0.36 -15.92 -5.66
C ASP A 71 0.67 -16.99 -4.60
N ARG A 72 0.20 -18.23 -4.85
CA ARG A 72 0.48 -19.41 -4.02
C ARG A 72 1.82 -20.06 -4.35
N GLU A 73 2.61 -19.51 -5.27
CA GLU A 73 3.93 -20.07 -5.59
C GLU A 73 4.89 -19.86 -4.43
N GLN A 74 5.27 -20.95 -3.80
CA GLN A 74 6.22 -20.95 -2.67
C GLN A 74 7.67 -20.62 -3.08
N LYS A 75 7.95 -20.60 -4.37
CA LYS A 75 9.32 -20.48 -4.90
C LYS A 75 10.05 -19.22 -4.45
N TYR A 76 9.32 -18.13 -4.26
CA TYR A 76 9.87 -16.82 -3.89
C TYR A 76 9.45 -16.35 -2.50
N THR A 77 8.62 -17.11 -1.80
CA THR A 77 8.22 -16.83 -0.43
C THR A 77 9.43 -16.87 0.50
N GLY A 78 9.60 -15.82 1.30
CA GLY A 78 10.74 -15.71 2.23
C GLY A 78 12.06 -15.25 1.60
N ILE A 79 12.10 -14.89 0.31
CA ILE A 79 13.31 -14.34 -0.32
C ILE A 79 13.34 -12.80 -0.21
N ILE A 80 12.19 -12.16 -0.25
CA ILE A 80 12.05 -10.69 -0.16
C ILE A 80 11.38 -10.35 1.16
N GLY A 81 12.09 -9.62 2.01
CA GLY A 81 11.68 -9.34 3.38
C GLY A 81 12.49 -10.16 4.39
N PHE A 82 12.23 -9.96 5.67
CA PHE A 82 12.77 -10.84 6.72
C PHE A 82 11.69 -11.81 7.18
N THR A 83 12.04 -13.09 7.22
CA THR A 83 11.21 -14.10 7.87
C THR A 83 11.20 -13.88 9.38
N LYS A 84 10.25 -14.50 10.08
CA LYS A 84 10.18 -14.47 11.54
C LYS A 84 11.49 -14.94 12.19
N ASP A 85 12.05 -16.06 11.71
CA ASP A 85 13.27 -16.63 12.27
C ASP A 85 14.47 -15.70 12.06
N GLU A 86 14.60 -15.10 10.87
CA GLU A 86 15.64 -14.13 10.58
C GLU A 86 15.49 -12.87 11.44
N THR A 87 14.29 -12.35 11.60
CA THR A 87 14.00 -11.19 12.44
C THR A 87 14.36 -11.45 13.89
N TYR A 88 13.92 -12.58 14.44
CA TYR A 88 14.19 -12.91 15.83
C TYR A 88 15.67 -13.21 16.09
N LYS A 89 16.35 -13.84 15.14
CA LYS A 89 17.81 -13.98 15.18
C LYS A 89 18.49 -12.63 15.15
N PHE A 90 18.07 -11.73 14.28
CA PHE A 90 18.63 -10.38 14.16
C PHE A 90 18.42 -9.57 15.45
N LEU A 91 17.23 -9.62 16.04
CA LEU A 91 16.98 -9.01 17.35
C LEU A 91 17.88 -9.57 18.43
N LYS A 92 18.10 -10.88 18.45
CA LYS A 92 18.98 -11.56 19.41
C LYS A 92 20.44 -11.17 19.21
N ASP A 93 20.93 -11.11 17.97
CA ASP A 93 22.31 -10.76 17.66
C ASP A 93 22.67 -9.35 18.13
N TYR A 94 21.66 -8.45 18.25
CA TYR A 94 21.78 -7.10 18.82
C TYR A 94 21.23 -6.99 20.24
N GLU A 95 20.88 -8.10 20.87
CA GLU A 95 20.35 -8.20 22.24
C GLU A 95 19.02 -7.41 22.42
N PHE A 96 18.13 -7.43 21.45
CA PHE A 96 16.79 -6.84 21.48
C PHE A 96 15.68 -7.87 21.59
N GLU A 97 15.96 -9.10 21.98
CA GLU A 97 14.98 -10.18 22.08
C GLU A 97 13.80 -9.86 22.99
N ASP A 98 14.02 -9.10 24.05
CA ASP A 98 12.95 -8.68 24.98
C ASP A 98 11.90 -7.77 24.32
N PHE A 99 12.22 -7.23 23.14
CA PHE A 99 11.33 -6.36 22.37
C PHE A 99 10.65 -7.08 21.20
N SER A 100 10.79 -8.39 21.08
CA SER A 100 10.28 -9.18 19.95
C SER A 100 8.78 -8.99 19.73
N GLU A 101 7.98 -8.99 20.81
CA GLU A 101 6.53 -8.77 20.69
C GLU A 101 6.21 -7.37 20.18
N LYS A 102 6.90 -6.35 20.67
CA LYS A 102 6.74 -4.97 20.20
C LYS A 102 7.09 -4.83 18.71
N VAL A 103 8.20 -5.44 18.28
CA VAL A 103 8.61 -5.46 16.86
C VAL A 103 7.58 -6.22 16.01
N LYS A 104 7.03 -7.30 16.56
CA LYS A 104 5.98 -8.07 15.89
C LYS A 104 4.72 -7.24 15.68
N GLU A 105 4.20 -6.61 16.70
CA GLU A 105 2.98 -5.80 16.62
C GLU A 105 3.10 -4.65 15.61
N HIS A 106 4.28 -4.03 15.51
CA HIS A 106 4.49 -2.87 14.67
C HIS A 106 4.92 -3.17 13.24
N TYR A 107 5.66 -4.28 12.99
CA TYR A 107 6.36 -4.48 11.71
C TYR A 107 6.14 -5.85 11.07
N ASP A 108 5.39 -6.75 11.72
CA ASP A 108 4.93 -8.03 11.18
C ASP A 108 3.59 -7.88 10.45
N GLY A 109 2.95 -8.99 10.20
CA GLY A 109 1.57 -9.08 9.72
C GLY A 109 1.45 -9.27 8.22
N TYR A 110 2.52 -9.11 7.46
CA TYR A 110 2.56 -9.55 6.08
C TYR A 110 2.66 -11.06 6.04
N LYS A 111 1.80 -11.69 5.26
CA LYS A 111 1.82 -13.15 5.08
C LYS A 111 1.85 -13.45 3.59
N PHE A 112 2.96 -13.98 3.11
CA PHE A 112 3.12 -14.43 1.74
C PHE A 112 2.93 -15.94 1.72
N PHE A 113 1.73 -16.36 1.38
CA PHE A 113 1.23 -17.72 1.48
C PHE A 113 1.38 -18.29 2.91
N ASP A 114 2.41 -19.09 3.20
CA ASP A 114 2.66 -19.73 4.49
C ASP A 114 3.71 -19.01 5.36
N LYS A 115 4.37 -17.97 4.84
CA LYS A 115 5.46 -17.27 5.53
C LYS A 115 5.00 -15.93 6.11
N GLU A 116 5.21 -15.77 7.41
CA GLU A 116 5.17 -14.47 8.08
C GLU A 116 6.41 -13.66 7.70
N MET A 117 6.20 -12.42 7.28
CA MET A 117 7.26 -11.57 6.77
C MET A 117 7.24 -10.22 7.46
N PHE A 118 8.42 -9.76 7.85
CA PHE A 118 8.64 -8.44 8.42
C PHE A 118 9.25 -7.51 7.38
N CYS A 119 8.94 -6.22 7.48
CA CYS A 119 9.60 -5.20 6.67
C CYS A 119 11.05 -5.00 7.15
N PRO A 120 12.07 -5.30 6.34
CA PRO A 120 13.47 -5.19 6.77
C PRO A 120 13.85 -3.76 7.16
N TRP A 121 13.31 -2.76 6.45
CA TRP A 121 13.55 -1.36 6.74
C TRP A 121 13.18 -0.99 8.17
N ASP A 122 12.02 -1.43 8.63
CA ASP A 122 11.48 -1.10 9.94
C ASP A 122 12.26 -1.81 11.05
N VAL A 123 12.53 -3.10 10.89
CA VAL A 123 13.31 -3.87 11.86
C VAL A 123 14.71 -3.30 12.02
N VAL A 124 15.39 -2.96 10.92
CA VAL A 124 16.73 -2.37 10.96
C VAL A 124 16.73 -0.99 11.62
N ASN A 125 15.74 -0.15 11.27
CA ASN A 125 15.64 1.18 11.86
C ASN A 125 15.24 1.13 13.33
N PHE A 126 14.39 0.19 13.75
CA PHE A 126 14.09 -0.04 15.15
C PHE A 126 15.37 -0.26 15.98
N ILE A 127 16.20 -1.21 15.56
CA ILE A 127 17.46 -1.50 16.24
C ILE A 127 18.36 -0.26 16.20
N LYS A 128 18.59 0.31 15.03
CA LYS A 128 19.48 1.45 14.83
C LYS A 128 19.11 2.66 15.69
N LYS A 129 17.82 2.98 15.76
CA LYS A 129 17.34 4.16 16.52
C LYS A 129 17.36 3.95 18.03
N ASN A 130 17.22 2.72 18.47
CA ASN A 130 17.14 2.38 19.89
C ASN A 130 18.48 1.86 20.46
N PHE A 131 19.51 1.69 19.62
CA PHE A 131 20.77 1.08 20.02
C PHE A 131 21.47 1.85 21.15
N GLU A 132 21.58 3.17 21.04
CA GLU A 132 22.21 4.01 22.07
C GLU A 132 21.43 4.01 23.38
N LEU A 133 20.08 4.03 23.31
CA LEU A 133 19.21 3.97 24.49
C LEU A 133 19.45 2.65 25.24
N LYS A 134 19.58 1.56 24.49
CA LYS A 134 19.85 0.25 25.07
C LYS A 134 21.23 0.22 25.75
N GLN A 135 22.28 0.71 25.10
CA GLN A 135 23.62 0.75 25.68
C GLN A 135 23.69 1.58 26.98
N GLN A 136 22.83 2.59 27.07
CA GLN A 136 22.70 3.43 28.29
C GLN A 136 21.79 2.81 29.35
N GLY A 137 21.21 1.63 29.10
CA GLY A 137 20.27 0.99 30.03
C GLY A 137 18.90 1.65 30.11
N LEU A 138 18.57 2.54 29.15
CA LEU A 138 17.32 3.29 29.11
C LEU A 138 16.19 2.48 28.44
N LEU A 139 15.98 1.23 28.87
CA LEU A 139 15.08 0.26 28.24
C LEU A 139 13.63 0.74 28.15
N THR A 140 13.16 1.52 29.13
CA THR A 140 11.79 2.07 29.16
C THR A 140 11.55 3.15 28.11
N LYS A 141 12.61 3.69 27.51
CA LYS A 141 12.53 4.70 26.43
C LYS A 141 12.55 4.08 25.04
N ILE A 142 12.81 2.77 24.93
CA ILE A 142 12.80 2.06 23.65
C ILE A 142 11.38 2.00 23.10
N LYS A 143 11.20 2.55 21.90
CA LYS A 143 9.91 2.63 21.20
C LYS A 143 10.02 2.05 19.80
N ALA A 144 8.95 1.42 19.37
CA ALA A 144 8.68 1.21 17.96
C ALA A 144 8.05 2.48 17.41
N ASP A 145 8.66 3.04 16.39
CA ASP A 145 8.20 4.24 15.68
C ASP A 145 7.85 3.83 14.23
N ASN A 146 7.13 4.69 13.54
CA ASN A 146 6.79 4.49 12.13
C ASN A 146 8.00 4.89 11.26
N TYR A 147 8.62 3.91 10.62
CA TYR A 147 9.83 4.13 9.81
C TYR A 147 9.56 4.08 8.31
N TRP A 148 8.58 3.31 7.89
CA TRP A 148 8.19 3.19 6.49
C TRP A 148 7.26 4.32 6.05
N VAL A 149 6.35 4.72 6.94
CA VAL A 149 5.40 5.81 6.69
C VAL A 149 6.13 7.12 6.42
N GLY A 150 5.75 7.80 5.34
CA GLY A 150 6.39 9.06 4.90
C GLY A 150 7.69 8.88 4.12
N THR A 151 8.18 7.66 3.89
CA THR A 151 9.32 7.39 3.00
C THR A 151 8.91 7.25 1.54
N SER A 152 7.68 6.85 1.28
CA SER A 152 7.05 6.86 -0.05
C SER A 152 6.08 8.04 -0.18
N SER A 153 5.80 8.48 -1.40
CA SER A 153 4.79 9.51 -1.59
C SER A 153 3.40 8.87 -1.39
N ASP A 154 2.84 9.00 -0.20
CA ASP A 154 1.47 8.61 0.15
C ASP A 154 0.43 9.36 -0.71
N LYS A 155 0.91 10.24 -1.58
CA LYS A 155 0.10 11.08 -2.45
C LYS A 155 -0.87 10.29 -3.33
N ALA A 156 -0.48 9.10 -3.79
CA ALA A 156 -1.37 8.25 -4.57
C ALA A 156 -2.58 7.82 -3.73
N LEU A 157 -2.36 7.45 -2.46
CA LEU A 157 -3.44 7.14 -1.52
C LEU A 157 -4.37 8.34 -1.34
N TYR A 158 -3.83 9.54 -1.11
CA TYR A 158 -4.62 10.77 -0.98
C TYR A 158 -5.44 11.11 -2.22
N ASP A 159 -4.84 10.98 -3.39
CA ASP A 159 -5.49 11.30 -4.66
C ASP A 159 -6.73 10.40 -4.90
N TYR A 160 -6.71 9.14 -4.42
CA TYR A 160 -7.82 8.20 -4.57
C TYR A 160 -8.87 8.27 -3.44
N LEU A 161 -8.51 8.67 -2.25
CA LEU A 161 -9.47 8.83 -1.15
C LEU A 161 -10.64 9.76 -1.50
N GLY A 162 -10.43 10.71 -2.43
CA GLY A 162 -11.47 11.64 -2.92
C GLY A 162 -12.59 11.00 -3.73
N TYR A 163 -12.43 9.75 -4.16
CA TYR A 163 -13.36 9.04 -5.05
C TYR A 163 -14.06 7.85 -4.38
N LEU A 164 -13.85 7.67 -3.07
CA LEU A 164 -14.47 6.58 -2.33
C LEU A 164 -15.98 6.77 -2.21
N THR A 165 -16.70 5.69 -2.32
CA THR A 165 -18.14 5.59 -2.10
C THR A 165 -18.45 5.40 -0.61
N ASP A 166 -19.74 5.49 -0.23
CA ASP A 166 -20.16 5.20 1.16
C ASP A 166 -19.81 3.78 1.59
N THR A 167 -19.87 2.81 0.66
CA THR A 167 -19.46 1.42 0.92
C THR A 167 -17.96 1.33 1.19
N ASP A 168 -17.15 2.13 0.50
CA ASP A 168 -15.72 2.17 0.71
C ASP A 168 -15.35 2.85 2.02
N ASN A 169 -16.07 3.89 2.40
CA ASN A 169 -15.93 4.53 3.70
C ASN A 169 -16.21 3.52 4.84
N GLN A 170 -17.22 2.66 4.69
CA GLN A 170 -17.47 1.59 5.67
C GLN A 170 -16.32 0.57 5.72
N LYS A 171 -15.78 0.17 4.55
CA LYS A 171 -14.59 -0.71 4.52
C LYS A 171 -13.37 -0.07 5.17
N MET A 172 -13.15 1.24 4.95
CA MET A 172 -12.08 1.99 5.63
C MET A 172 -12.26 1.96 7.15
N GLN A 173 -13.47 2.19 7.65
CA GLN A 173 -13.77 2.11 9.08
C GLN A 173 -13.53 0.70 9.63
N ASP A 174 -13.99 -0.32 8.91
CA ASP A 174 -13.79 -1.72 9.31
C ASP A 174 -12.29 -2.06 9.42
N LEU A 175 -11.47 -1.56 8.50
CA LEU A 175 -10.01 -1.73 8.55
C LEU A 175 -9.39 -1.05 9.78
N VAL A 176 -9.79 0.18 10.08
CA VAL A 176 -9.31 0.92 11.26
C VAL A 176 -9.76 0.25 12.56
N ASP A 177 -10.93 -0.36 12.57
CA ASP A 177 -11.46 -1.17 13.68
C ASP A 177 -10.76 -2.55 13.81
N GLY A 178 -9.76 -2.84 12.97
CA GLY A 178 -9.01 -4.10 12.98
C GLY A 178 -9.74 -5.27 12.33
N LYS A 179 -10.81 -5.01 11.55
CA LYS A 179 -11.54 -6.02 10.80
C LYS A 179 -10.91 -6.25 9.44
N SER A 180 -11.31 -7.35 8.79
CA SER A 180 -10.96 -7.65 7.40
C SER A 180 -12.06 -7.18 6.48
N ILE A 181 -11.70 -6.78 5.25
CA ILE A 181 -12.62 -6.37 4.18
C ILE A 181 -12.55 -7.34 3.01
N SER A 182 -13.65 -7.43 2.26
CA SER A 182 -13.71 -8.23 1.02
C SER A 182 -13.83 -7.32 -0.20
N PHE A 183 -13.13 -7.67 -1.28
CA PHE A 183 -13.19 -6.98 -2.58
C PHE A 183 -12.75 -7.90 -3.71
N LYS A 184 -12.96 -7.48 -4.95
CA LYS A 184 -12.48 -8.20 -6.13
C LYS A 184 -11.08 -7.73 -6.48
N LEU A 185 -10.09 -8.61 -6.32
CA LEU A 185 -8.72 -8.32 -6.68
C LEU A 185 -8.55 -8.25 -8.19
N ASN A 186 -8.18 -7.10 -8.71
CA ASN A 186 -7.79 -6.91 -10.10
C ASN A 186 -6.27 -6.99 -10.25
N GLU A 187 -5.74 -8.15 -10.63
CA GLU A 187 -4.32 -8.32 -10.90
C GLU A 187 -3.86 -7.70 -12.22
N SER A 188 -4.80 -7.32 -13.07
CA SER A 188 -4.51 -6.69 -14.38
C SER A 188 -4.57 -5.18 -14.34
N MET A 189 -4.81 -4.58 -13.17
CA MET A 189 -4.90 -3.14 -13.04
C MET A 189 -3.60 -2.46 -13.48
N ASN A 190 -3.76 -1.28 -14.04
CA ASN A 190 -2.66 -0.42 -14.42
C ASN A 190 -2.99 1.04 -14.05
N TYR A 191 -2.04 1.96 -14.21
CA TYR A 191 -2.26 3.37 -13.88
C TYR A 191 -3.33 4.05 -14.74
N ASP A 192 -3.66 3.48 -15.89
CA ASP A 192 -4.71 4.01 -16.78
C ASP A 192 -6.09 3.59 -16.27
N THR A 193 -6.26 2.32 -15.83
CA THR A 193 -7.52 1.85 -15.23
C THR A 193 -7.81 2.51 -13.89
N LEU A 194 -6.80 2.82 -13.09
CA LEU A 194 -6.97 3.59 -11.86
C LEU A 194 -7.61 4.98 -12.11
N SER A 195 -7.51 5.52 -13.32
CA SER A 195 -8.15 6.81 -13.68
C SER A 195 -9.67 6.69 -13.85
N GLU A 196 -10.20 5.48 -13.96
CA GLU A 196 -11.64 5.19 -14.10
C GLU A 196 -12.36 5.14 -12.75
N HIS A 197 -11.63 5.24 -11.64
CA HIS A 197 -12.12 5.33 -10.27
C HIS A 197 -12.96 4.11 -9.81
N ASP A 198 -12.54 2.91 -10.18
CA ASP A 198 -13.13 1.68 -9.67
C ASP A 198 -12.67 1.44 -8.21
N SER A 199 -13.62 1.15 -7.33
CA SER A 199 -13.37 0.83 -5.93
C SER A 199 -12.48 -0.41 -5.77
N ASP A 200 -12.72 -1.46 -6.54
CA ASP A 200 -11.94 -2.71 -6.47
C ASP A 200 -10.48 -2.49 -6.93
N ASP A 201 -10.24 -1.58 -7.87
CA ASP A 201 -8.90 -1.18 -8.30
C ASP A 201 -8.16 -0.42 -7.18
N PHE A 202 -8.86 0.43 -6.44
CA PHE A 202 -8.30 1.11 -5.27
C PHE A 202 -7.85 0.11 -4.20
N TRP A 203 -8.71 -0.85 -3.82
CA TRP A 203 -8.37 -1.87 -2.83
C TRP A 203 -7.24 -2.79 -3.31
N SER A 204 -7.23 -3.11 -4.60
CA SER A 204 -6.16 -3.87 -5.24
C SER A 204 -4.82 -3.12 -5.20
N LEU A 205 -4.84 -1.81 -5.43
CA LEU A 205 -3.66 -0.95 -5.29
C LEU A 205 -3.10 -1.01 -3.87
N LEU A 206 -3.95 -0.86 -2.85
CA LEU A 206 -3.52 -0.90 -1.44
C LEU A 206 -2.91 -2.25 -1.07
N LEU A 207 -3.45 -3.35 -1.59
CA LEU A 207 -2.89 -4.68 -1.37
C LEU A 207 -1.51 -4.83 -2.02
N HIS A 208 -1.35 -4.43 -3.28
CA HIS A 208 -0.08 -4.56 -3.99
C HIS A 208 1.01 -3.60 -3.50
N THR A 209 0.63 -2.46 -2.93
CA THR A 209 1.59 -1.49 -2.38
C THR A 209 1.92 -1.71 -0.91
N GLY A 210 1.32 -2.73 -0.27
CA GLY A 210 1.64 -3.12 1.09
C GLY A 210 0.88 -2.39 2.19
N TYR A 211 -0.14 -1.59 1.85
CA TYR A 211 -1.05 -1.04 2.86
C TYR A 211 -2.03 -2.09 3.39
N LEU A 212 -2.31 -3.11 2.61
CA LEU A 212 -3.09 -4.27 3.02
C LEU A 212 -2.27 -5.55 2.85
N THR A 213 -2.67 -6.58 3.55
CA THR A 213 -2.20 -7.95 3.38
C THR A 213 -3.38 -8.90 3.24
N LEU A 214 -3.20 -10.00 2.51
CA LEU A 214 -4.24 -11.03 2.40
C LEU A 214 -4.50 -11.68 3.76
N ASP A 215 -5.77 -11.86 4.07
CA ASP A 215 -6.23 -12.76 5.11
C ASP A 215 -6.42 -14.16 4.48
N TRP A 216 -5.35 -14.94 4.47
CA TRP A 216 -5.29 -16.26 3.84
C TRP A 216 -6.25 -17.28 4.44
N GLU A 217 -6.67 -17.06 5.68
CA GLU A 217 -7.59 -17.96 6.37
C GLU A 217 -9.04 -17.70 5.96
N LYS A 218 -9.36 -16.47 5.55
CA LYS A 218 -10.70 -16.05 5.14
C LYS A 218 -10.86 -15.98 3.62
N THR A 219 -9.78 -16.01 2.87
CA THR A 219 -9.83 -16.03 1.40
C THR A 219 -9.96 -17.46 0.93
N GLU A 220 -10.99 -17.76 0.15
CA GLU A 220 -11.27 -19.11 -0.33
C GLU A 220 -10.18 -19.60 -1.30
N ASP A 221 -9.78 -20.85 -1.15
CA ASP A 221 -8.75 -21.48 -1.97
C ASP A 221 -9.10 -21.51 -3.46
N GLU A 222 -10.38 -21.68 -3.80
CA GLU A 222 -10.88 -21.67 -5.17
C GLU A 222 -10.67 -20.30 -5.81
N GLU A 223 -10.88 -19.22 -5.07
CA GLU A 223 -10.65 -17.85 -5.55
C GLU A 223 -9.16 -17.61 -5.86
N LEU A 224 -8.26 -18.07 -4.99
CA LEU A 224 -6.82 -17.91 -5.18
C LEU A 224 -6.26 -18.76 -6.33
N SER A 225 -6.96 -19.83 -6.69
CA SER A 225 -6.56 -20.74 -7.78
C SER A 225 -7.03 -20.28 -9.17
N LYS A 226 -7.83 -19.22 -9.24
CA LYS A 226 -8.29 -18.64 -10.52
C LYS A 226 -7.14 -18.10 -11.34
N ASP A 227 -7.29 -18.13 -12.66
CA ASP A 227 -6.33 -17.52 -13.58
C ASP A 227 -6.14 -16.03 -13.27
N HIS A 228 -4.92 -15.53 -13.45
CA HIS A 228 -4.54 -14.13 -13.28
C HIS A 228 -5.33 -13.15 -14.16
N SER A 229 -6.02 -13.63 -15.20
CA SER A 229 -6.91 -12.82 -16.04
C SER A 229 -8.27 -12.55 -15.43
N THR A 230 -8.63 -13.26 -14.35
CA THR A 230 -9.94 -13.16 -13.69
C THR A 230 -9.83 -12.42 -12.36
N ASN A 231 -10.86 -11.62 -12.06
CA ASN A 231 -10.98 -10.99 -10.76
C ASN A 231 -11.24 -12.06 -9.68
N LYS A 232 -10.49 -11.99 -8.58
CA LYS A 232 -10.58 -12.92 -7.46
C LYS A 232 -11.28 -12.22 -6.29
N ASN A 233 -12.23 -12.90 -5.64
CA ASN A 233 -12.78 -12.41 -4.38
C ASN A 233 -11.78 -12.70 -3.27
N VAL A 234 -11.20 -11.69 -2.70
CA VAL A 234 -10.20 -11.81 -1.66
C VAL A 234 -10.63 -11.09 -0.38
N VAL A 235 -10.10 -11.54 0.73
CA VAL A 235 -10.24 -10.90 2.02
C VAL A 235 -8.88 -10.36 2.44
N ALA A 236 -8.85 -9.08 2.85
CA ALA A 236 -7.61 -8.43 3.25
C ALA A 236 -7.80 -7.62 4.54
N ARG A 237 -6.70 -7.33 5.21
CA ARG A 237 -6.66 -6.56 6.46
C ARG A 237 -5.43 -5.66 6.50
N ILE A 238 -5.41 -4.72 7.43
CA ILE A 238 -4.20 -3.96 7.76
C ILE A 238 -3.17 -4.93 8.39
N PRO A 239 -1.90 -4.90 7.94
CA PRO A 239 -0.90 -5.85 8.43
C PRO A 239 -0.48 -5.60 9.88
N ASN A 240 -0.24 -4.35 10.28
CA ASN A 240 0.40 -4.01 11.55
C ASN A 240 0.04 -2.60 12.04
N LEU A 241 0.56 -2.23 13.21
CA LEU A 241 0.26 -0.94 13.85
C LEU A 241 0.86 0.25 13.08
N GLU A 242 2.01 0.12 12.44
CA GLU A 242 2.57 1.21 11.65
C GLU A 242 1.63 1.61 10.51
N ILE A 243 1.12 0.62 9.78
CA ILE A 243 0.18 0.86 8.68
C ILE A 243 -1.17 1.35 9.21
N LEU A 244 -1.63 0.85 10.36
CA LEU A 244 -2.84 1.36 11.01
C LEU A 244 -2.71 2.84 11.37
N ASP A 245 -1.57 3.26 11.91
CA ASP A 245 -1.28 4.65 12.22
C ASP A 245 -1.24 5.52 10.94
N CYS A 246 -0.71 4.97 9.85
CA CYS A 246 -0.71 5.61 8.55
C CYS A 246 -2.14 5.88 8.06
N PHE A 247 -2.99 4.87 8.06
CA PHE A 247 -4.41 5.03 7.69
C PHE A 247 -5.11 6.06 8.56
N SER A 248 -4.96 5.96 9.88
CA SER A 248 -5.59 6.86 10.84
C SER A 248 -5.13 8.31 10.67
N SER A 249 -3.85 8.53 10.38
CA SER A 249 -3.28 9.85 10.14
C SER A 249 -3.79 10.45 8.83
N ASN A 250 -3.82 9.64 7.77
CA ASN A 250 -4.32 10.04 6.46
C ASN A 250 -5.80 10.46 6.52
N ILE A 251 -6.64 9.69 7.22
CA ILE A 251 -8.05 10.03 7.42
C ILE A 251 -8.18 11.34 8.20
N LYS A 252 -7.40 11.54 9.27
CA LYS A 252 -7.42 12.79 10.05
C LYS A 252 -6.96 14.00 9.25
N GLU A 253 -5.91 13.86 8.44
CA GLU A 253 -5.41 14.95 7.59
C GLU A 253 -6.43 15.34 6.53
N ARG A 254 -7.08 14.37 5.89
CA ARG A 254 -8.15 14.62 4.93
C ARG A 254 -9.31 15.36 5.58
N PHE A 255 -9.81 14.87 6.71
CA PHE A 255 -10.85 15.54 7.48
C PHE A 255 -10.45 16.99 7.80
N SER A 256 -9.22 17.20 8.26
CA SER A 256 -8.72 18.54 8.59
C SER A 256 -8.58 19.44 7.37
N SER A 257 -8.18 18.90 6.22
CA SER A 257 -8.05 19.63 4.96
C SER A 257 -9.41 20.08 4.43
N ASP A 258 -10.34 19.16 4.36
CA ASP A 258 -11.72 19.45 3.90
C ASP A 258 -12.43 20.44 4.84
N PHE A 259 -12.20 20.31 6.14
CA PHE A 259 -12.73 21.23 7.13
C PHE A 259 -12.23 22.67 6.91
N LYS A 260 -10.96 22.83 6.55
CA LYS A 260 -10.34 24.12 6.22
C LYS A 260 -10.79 24.66 4.85
N GLU A 261 -10.76 23.80 3.83
CA GLU A 261 -11.07 24.18 2.45
C GLU A 261 -12.50 24.72 2.29
N HIS A 262 -13.46 24.09 2.96
CA HIS A 262 -14.86 24.52 2.93
C HIS A 262 -15.21 25.58 3.96
N ASN A 263 -14.22 26.12 4.68
CA ASN A 263 -14.40 27.09 5.76
C ASN A 263 -15.42 26.64 6.82
N LEU A 264 -15.56 25.34 7.01
CA LEU A 264 -16.54 24.73 7.91
C LEU A 264 -16.30 25.15 9.36
N HIS A 265 -15.02 25.39 9.73
CA HIS A 265 -14.68 25.88 11.05
C HIS A 265 -15.38 27.21 11.37
N ASN A 266 -15.24 28.22 10.48
CA ASN A 266 -15.85 29.53 10.71
C ASN A 266 -17.37 29.45 10.65
N LYS A 267 -17.92 28.70 9.69
CA LYS A 267 -19.37 28.47 9.61
C LYS A 267 -19.92 27.84 10.88
N LEU A 268 -19.24 26.83 11.43
CA LEU A 268 -19.64 26.17 12.66
C LEU A 268 -19.56 27.12 13.86
N VAL A 269 -18.48 27.90 13.97
CA VAL A 269 -18.32 28.92 15.01
C VAL A 269 -19.42 29.99 14.94
N ASP A 270 -19.72 30.47 13.74
CA ASP A 270 -20.77 31.46 13.51
C ASP A 270 -22.16 30.87 13.85
N ALA A 271 -22.45 29.66 13.41
CA ALA A 271 -23.71 28.96 13.71
C ALA A 271 -23.86 28.68 15.20
N LEU A 272 -22.80 28.28 15.89
CA LEU A 272 -22.78 28.10 17.36
C LEU A 272 -22.99 29.43 18.09
N SER A 273 -22.30 30.48 17.64
CA SER A 273 -22.37 31.82 18.26
C SER A 273 -23.77 32.48 18.07
N SER A 274 -24.40 32.20 16.94
CA SER A 274 -25.76 32.71 16.64
C SER A 274 -26.89 31.83 17.19
N GLY A 275 -26.55 30.63 17.70
CA GLY A 275 -27.55 29.64 18.16
C GLY A 275 -28.37 29.04 17.02
N ASN A 276 -27.86 29.07 15.77
CA ASN A 276 -28.55 28.56 14.60
C ASN A 276 -28.48 27.02 14.55
N GLN A 277 -29.42 26.38 15.25
CA GLN A 277 -29.47 24.92 15.38
C GLN A 277 -29.58 24.18 14.03
N LYS A 278 -30.28 24.78 13.06
CA LYS A 278 -30.45 24.18 11.74
C LYS A 278 -29.12 24.15 11.01
N GLU A 279 -28.38 25.23 10.98
CA GLU A 279 -27.08 25.31 10.32
C GLU A 279 -26.03 24.41 11.00
N ILE A 280 -26.06 24.33 12.32
CA ILE A 280 -25.24 23.37 13.07
C ILE A 280 -25.55 21.93 12.63
N TYR A 281 -26.84 21.58 12.57
CA TYR A 281 -27.27 20.26 12.12
C TYR A 281 -26.82 19.97 10.68
N ASP A 282 -27.07 20.91 9.76
CA ASP A 282 -26.72 20.78 8.34
C ASP A 282 -25.19 20.59 8.16
N ILE A 283 -24.37 21.37 8.88
CA ILE A 283 -22.91 21.22 8.86
C ILE A 283 -22.48 19.83 9.35
N PHE A 284 -23.01 19.38 10.48
CA PHE A 284 -22.68 18.06 11.00
C PHE A 284 -23.21 16.92 10.13
N PHE A 285 -24.39 17.08 9.56
CA PHE A 285 -24.99 16.10 8.66
C PHE A 285 -24.17 15.95 7.39
N ASP A 286 -23.78 17.06 6.76
CA ASP A 286 -22.93 17.06 5.57
C ASP A 286 -21.55 16.45 5.87
N MET A 287 -20.99 16.74 7.05
CA MET A 287 -19.75 16.13 7.49
C MET A 287 -19.88 14.61 7.67
N LEU A 288 -20.94 14.13 8.32
CA LEU A 288 -21.17 12.71 8.55
C LEU A 288 -21.53 11.93 7.30
N GLN A 289 -22.10 12.59 6.27
CA GLN A 289 -22.34 11.95 4.97
C GLN A 289 -21.09 11.86 4.11
N LYS A 290 -20.11 12.73 4.34
CA LYS A 290 -18.87 12.78 3.55
C LYS A 290 -17.77 11.87 4.10
N TYR A 291 -17.87 11.47 5.38
CA TYR A 291 -16.93 10.66 6.12
C TYR A 291 -17.61 9.50 6.86
#